data_a96434b20147f4fb8eab085385d83aa4
#
_entry.id   a96434b20147f4fb8eab085385d83aa4
#
_cell.length_a   1.000
_cell.length_b   1.000
_cell.length_c   1.000
_cell.angle_alpha   90.00
_cell.angle_beta   90.00
_cell.angle_gamma   90.00
#
_symmetry.space_group_name_H-M   'P 1'
#
loop_
_entity.id
_entity.type
_entity.pdbx_description
1 polymer ?
#
loop_
_entity_poly.entity_id
_entity_poly.type
_entity_poly.pdbx_seq_one_letter_code
_entity_poly.pdbx_strand_id
1 'polypeptide(L)'
;LRMTDKLEIWTLDWVPMANGPAGFVRDLRLRWACEEAGIDYDVSTVPLAEKTSEHFSRQPFGQVPFIKDGEIEIFESGACLLHIARKNENLMPGDPVGEAETLQWTIAALNSVEMVSVPWWFLEITGAKENGLTDWLESRLSHIEGILSEREWLVSDRFTVADLLMADVLRVKKVRSFGDRPASEAYIQRVTDRPAFQNAHAAQMAHFQAADATRN
;
A
#
# COMPACT_ATOMS: atom_id res chain seq x y z
N LEU A 1 -0.69 -17.64 -30.52
CA LEU A 1 -0.29 -16.67 -29.48
C LEU A 1 -1.42 -16.66 -28.45
N ARG A 2 -1.21 -17.25 -27.27
CA ARG A 2 -2.06 -16.96 -26.12
C ARG A 2 -1.86 -15.48 -25.81
N MET A 3 -2.92 -14.69 -25.86
CA MET A 3 -2.93 -13.39 -25.18
C MET A 3 -2.63 -13.72 -23.74
N THR A 4 -1.49 -13.24 -23.23
CA THR A 4 -1.25 -13.28 -21.80
C THR A 4 -2.29 -12.36 -21.18
N ASP A 5 -3.22 -12.93 -20.41
CA ASP A 5 -4.18 -12.12 -19.67
C ASP A 5 -3.37 -11.14 -18.81
N LYS A 6 -3.65 -9.84 -18.96
CA LYS A 6 -3.01 -8.82 -18.13
C LYS A 6 -3.36 -9.07 -16.67
N LEU A 7 -2.46 -8.66 -15.78
CA LEU A 7 -2.74 -8.64 -14.36
C LEU A 7 -3.93 -7.70 -14.10
N GLU A 8 -4.94 -8.17 -13.41
CA GLU A 8 -6.15 -7.42 -13.09
C GLU A 8 -6.15 -7.04 -11.60
N ILE A 9 -6.25 -5.74 -11.32
CA ILE A 9 -6.31 -5.19 -9.96
C ILE A 9 -7.75 -4.77 -9.66
N TRP A 10 -8.32 -5.32 -8.60
CA TRP A 10 -9.66 -4.98 -8.16
C TRP A 10 -9.65 -3.94 -7.05
N THR A 11 -10.43 -2.88 -7.23
CA THR A 11 -10.58 -1.76 -6.30
C THR A 11 -12.05 -1.37 -6.12
N LEU A 12 -12.32 -0.30 -5.38
CA LEU A 12 -13.66 0.24 -5.23
C LEU A 12 -14.10 0.99 -6.49
N ASP A 13 -15.39 0.90 -6.82
CA ASP A 13 -16.00 1.65 -7.91
C ASP A 13 -15.97 3.17 -7.67
N TRP A 14 -16.02 3.57 -6.40
CA TRP A 14 -16.06 4.96 -5.98
C TRP A 14 -15.60 5.10 -4.52
N VAL A 15 -15.04 6.26 -4.18
CA VAL A 15 -14.86 6.75 -2.81
C VAL A 15 -15.14 8.26 -2.77
N PRO A 16 -15.58 8.82 -1.63
CA PRO A 16 -15.72 10.27 -1.49
C PRO A 16 -14.39 10.98 -1.75
N MET A 17 -14.39 11.97 -2.64
CA MET A 17 -13.20 12.78 -2.92
C MET A 17 -12.94 13.79 -1.80
N ALA A 18 -13.97 14.43 -1.29
CA ALA A 18 -13.87 15.34 -0.16
C ALA A 18 -13.78 14.56 1.15
N ASN A 19 -12.64 14.68 1.84
CA ASN A 19 -12.36 14.00 3.12
C ASN A 19 -12.41 12.47 3.07
N GLY A 20 -12.36 11.90 1.86
CA GLY A 20 -12.34 10.46 1.63
C GLY A 20 -10.93 9.87 1.55
N PRO A 21 -10.84 8.54 1.34
CA PRO A 21 -9.58 7.82 1.29
C PRO A 21 -8.89 7.85 -0.09
N ALA A 22 -9.34 8.68 -1.04
CA ALA A 22 -8.70 8.79 -2.36
C ALA A 22 -7.19 9.08 -2.19
N GLY A 23 -6.35 8.36 -2.93
CA GLY A 23 -4.90 8.38 -2.77
C GLY A 23 -4.34 7.52 -1.61
N PHE A 24 -5.23 6.85 -0.83
CA PHE A 24 -4.87 5.95 0.28
C PHE A 24 -5.60 4.60 0.22
N VAL A 25 -6.47 4.37 -0.76
CA VAL A 25 -7.03 3.04 -1.00
C VAL A 25 -5.89 2.11 -1.39
N ARG A 26 -5.85 0.93 -0.79
CA ARG A 26 -4.65 0.05 -0.84
C ARG A 26 -4.34 -0.56 -2.22
N ASP A 27 -5.25 -0.43 -3.20
CA ASP A 27 -4.93 -0.78 -4.59
C ASP A 27 -3.81 0.10 -5.18
N LEU A 28 -3.58 1.29 -4.62
CA LEU A 28 -2.43 2.12 -4.96
C LEU A 28 -1.11 1.37 -4.84
N ARG A 29 -0.95 0.55 -3.79
CA ARG A 29 0.25 -0.28 -3.58
C ARG A 29 0.54 -1.19 -4.76
N LEU A 30 -0.52 -1.79 -5.30
CA LEU A 30 -0.42 -2.75 -6.40
C LEU A 30 -0.15 -2.06 -7.73
N ARG A 31 -0.85 -0.95 -8.01
CA ARG A 31 -0.57 -0.09 -9.16
C ARG A 31 0.89 0.35 -9.15
N TRP A 32 1.35 0.84 -8.01
CA TRP A 32 2.73 1.30 -7.83
C TRP A 32 3.75 0.17 -8.06
N ALA A 33 3.52 -1.00 -7.50
CA ALA A 33 4.39 -2.15 -7.74
C ALA A 33 4.44 -2.57 -9.22
N CYS A 34 3.30 -2.51 -9.93
CA CYS A 34 3.25 -2.76 -11.37
C CYS A 34 4.04 -1.70 -12.17
N GLU A 35 3.89 -0.42 -11.83
CA GLU A 35 4.68 0.66 -12.45
C GLU A 35 6.19 0.49 -12.22
N GLU A 36 6.62 0.13 -11.01
CA GLU A 36 8.03 -0.15 -10.70
C GLU A 36 8.57 -1.38 -11.45
N ALA A 37 7.72 -2.36 -11.66
CA ALA A 37 8.08 -3.60 -12.34
C ALA A 37 7.95 -3.53 -13.86
N GLY A 38 7.32 -2.49 -14.40
CA GLY A 38 6.99 -2.39 -15.83
C GLY A 38 5.96 -3.43 -16.27
N ILE A 39 5.02 -3.80 -15.38
CA ILE A 39 3.97 -4.78 -15.64
C ILE A 39 2.68 -4.04 -16.01
N ASP A 40 2.16 -4.33 -17.20
CA ASP A 40 0.85 -3.84 -17.63
C ASP A 40 -0.26 -4.46 -16.76
N TYR A 41 -1.22 -3.63 -16.35
CA TYR A 41 -2.37 -4.08 -15.57
C TYR A 41 -3.66 -3.41 -16.03
N ASP A 42 -4.78 -4.10 -15.79
CA ASP A 42 -6.12 -3.55 -15.91
C ASP A 42 -6.73 -3.33 -14.52
N VAL A 43 -7.72 -2.45 -14.43
CA VAL A 43 -8.40 -2.13 -13.18
C VAL A 43 -9.87 -2.49 -13.29
N SER A 44 -10.32 -3.35 -12.39
CA SER A 44 -11.74 -3.70 -12.22
C SER A 44 -12.27 -3.22 -10.88
N THR A 45 -13.58 -3.13 -10.74
CA THR A 45 -14.20 -2.51 -9.57
C THR A 45 -15.22 -3.40 -8.89
N VAL A 46 -15.36 -3.18 -7.58
CA VAL A 46 -16.47 -3.68 -6.75
C VAL A 46 -17.18 -2.50 -6.08
N PRO A 47 -18.48 -2.57 -5.81
CA PRO A 47 -19.22 -1.52 -5.12
C PRO A 47 -18.66 -1.24 -3.72
N LEU A 48 -18.57 0.05 -3.34
CA LEU A 48 -18.16 0.45 -2.00
C LEU A 48 -19.14 -0.07 -0.93
N ALA A 49 -20.44 0.08 -1.15
CA ALA A 49 -21.47 -0.16 -0.15
C ALA A 49 -22.07 -1.57 -0.24
N GLU A 50 -22.52 -1.97 -1.42
CA GLU A 50 -23.25 -3.22 -1.62
C GLU A 50 -22.33 -4.35 -2.08
N LYS A 51 -21.74 -5.04 -1.12
CA LYS A 51 -20.85 -6.15 -1.40
C LYS A 51 -21.63 -7.39 -1.84
N THR A 52 -21.24 -7.94 -2.98
CA THR A 52 -21.89 -9.11 -3.58
C THR A 52 -21.30 -10.43 -3.06
N SER A 53 -22.05 -11.53 -3.24
CA SER A 53 -21.52 -12.87 -2.97
C SER A 53 -20.30 -13.22 -3.82
N GLU A 54 -20.24 -12.69 -5.05
CA GLU A 54 -19.06 -12.82 -5.92
C GLU A 54 -17.84 -12.13 -5.32
N HIS A 55 -18.00 -10.91 -4.78
CA HIS A 55 -16.90 -10.24 -4.08
C HIS A 55 -16.41 -11.08 -2.89
N PHE A 56 -17.32 -11.58 -2.04
CA PHE A 56 -16.94 -12.41 -0.90
C PHE A 56 -16.30 -13.73 -1.29
N SER A 57 -16.60 -14.31 -2.46
CA SER A 57 -15.95 -15.52 -2.93
C SER A 57 -14.47 -15.31 -3.29
N ARG A 58 -14.09 -14.11 -3.69
CA ARG A 58 -12.71 -13.73 -4.06
C ARG A 58 -11.93 -13.12 -2.88
N GLN A 59 -12.63 -12.37 -2.02
CA GLN A 59 -12.05 -11.73 -0.85
C GLN A 59 -13.00 -11.93 0.34
N PRO A 60 -12.71 -12.88 1.24
CA PRO A 60 -13.65 -13.34 2.26
C PRO A 60 -14.04 -12.30 3.30
N PHE A 61 -13.28 -11.20 3.42
CA PHE A 61 -13.58 -10.07 4.30
C PHE A 61 -14.32 -8.93 3.58
N GLY A 62 -14.62 -9.08 2.28
CA GLY A 62 -15.29 -8.06 1.46
C GLY A 62 -14.46 -6.77 1.33
N GLN A 63 -13.15 -6.87 1.28
CA GLN A 63 -12.23 -5.75 1.17
C GLN A 63 -11.65 -5.63 -0.25
N VAL A 64 -10.85 -4.61 -0.46
CA VAL A 64 -9.97 -4.40 -1.61
C VAL A 64 -8.57 -4.03 -1.10
N PRO A 65 -7.50 -4.24 -1.89
CA PRO A 65 -7.50 -4.86 -3.22
C PRO A 65 -7.45 -6.39 -3.16
N PHE A 66 -7.74 -6.98 -4.30
CA PHE A 66 -7.35 -8.34 -4.68
C PHE A 66 -6.96 -8.34 -6.16
N ILE A 67 -6.26 -9.38 -6.61
CA ILE A 67 -5.76 -9.48 -7.99
C ILE A 67 -6.18 -10.79 -8.64
N LYS A 68 -6.22 -10.76 -9.97
CA LYS A 68 -6.23 -11.93 -10.83
C LYS A 68 -5.06 -11.85 -11.79
N ASP A 69 -4.30 -12.95 -11.92
CA ASP A 69 -3.13 -13.07 -12.78
C ASP A 69 -3.14 -14.44 -13.45
N GLY A 70 -3.79 -14.51 -14.60
CA GLY A 70 -4.12 -15.78 -15.25
C GLY A 70 -5.08 -16.63 -14.39
N GLU A 71 -4.64 -17.82 -13.97
CA GLU A 71 -5.39 -18.72 -13.09
C GLU A 71 -5.23 -18.39 -11.59
N ILE A 72 -4.36 -17.43 -11.25
CA ILE A 72 -4.03 -17.09 -9.85
C ILE A 72 -4.93 -15.95 -9.38
N GLU A 73 -5.67 -16.18 -8.30
CA GLU A 73 -6.39 -15.12 -7.57
C GLU A 73 -5.81 -14.98 -6.17
N ILE A 74 -5.51 -13.74 -5.77
CA ILE A 74 -4.87 -13.44 -4.48
C ILE A 74 -5.56 -12.25 -3.84
N PHE A 75 -5.88 -12.37 -2.56
CA PHE A 75 -6.30 -11.27 -1.71
C PHE A 75 -5.23 -10.96 -0.65
N GLU A 76 -5.41 -9.92 0.15
CA GLU A 76 -4.43 -9.25 1.00
C GLU A 76 -3.41 -8.42 0.21
N SER A 77 -3.35 -7.11 0.47
CA SER A 77 -2.47 -6.21 -0.27
C SER A 77 -1.00 -6.61 -0.18
N GLY A 78 -0.55 -7.13 0.96
CA GLY A 78 0.82 -7.64 1.13
C GLY A 78 1.10 -8.88 0.31
N ALA A 79 0.18 -9.85 0.26
CA ALA A 79 0.31 -11.05 -0.55
C ALA A 79 0.32 -10.72 -2.05
N CYS A 80 -0.57 -9.83 -2.49
CA CYS A 80 -0.60 -9.32 -3.86
C CYS A 80 0.73 -8.63 -4.23
N LEU A 81 1.26 -7.78 -3.35
CA LEU A 81 2.54 -7.11 -3.54
C LEU A 81 3.69 -8.10 -3.70
N LEU A 82 3.77 -9.10 -2.84
CA LEU A 82 4.81 -10.13 -2.90
C LEU A 82 4.72 -10.96 -4.19
N HIS A 83 3.50 -11.24 -4.67
CA HIS A 83 3.29 -11.91 -5.96
C HIS A 83 3.82 -11.06 -7.12
N ILE A 84 3.50 -9.76 -7.15
CA ILE A 84 3.99 -8.84 -8.18
C ILE A 84 5.51 -8.69 -8.09
N ALA A 85 6.03 -8.50 -6.87
CA ALA A 85 7.46 -8.28 -6.64
C ALA A 85 8.34 -9.45 -7.12
N ARG A 86 7.89 -10.70 -6.95
CA ARG A 86 8.61 -11.88 -7.45
C ARG A 86 8.77 -11.96 -8.96
N LYS A 87 8.06 -11.13 -9.71
CA LYS A 87 8.19 -11.03 -11.17
C LYS A 87 9.31 -10.08 -11.61
N ASN A 88 9.92 -9.34 -10.68
CA ASN A 88 10.91 -8.33 -11.00
C ASN A 88 12.00 -8.22 -9.90
N GLU A 89 13.24 -8.46 -10.26
CA GLU A 89 14.38 -8.41 -9.32
C GLU A 89 14.61 -7.02 -8.71
N ASN A 90 14.09 -5.95 -9.30
CA ASN A 90 14.16 -4.61 -8.69
C ASN A 90 13.27 -4.47 -7.46
N LEU A 91 12.21 -5.27 -7.35
CA LEU A 91 11.30 -5.27 -6.21
C LEU A 91 11.60 -6.37 -5.20
N MET A 92 12.09 -7.52 -5.70
CA MET A 92 12.43 -8.69 -4.88
C MET A 92 13.83 -9.18 -5.28
N PRO A 93 14.85 -9.07 -4.40
CA PRO A 93 16.16 -9.63 -4.66
C PRO A 93 16.07 -11.13 -4.96
N GLY A 94 16.86 -11.60 -5.95
CA GLY A 94 16.86 -13.01 -6.36
C GLY A 94 17.71 -13.93 -5.48
N ASP A 95 18.43 -13.37 -4.50
CA ASP A 95 19.22 -14.16 -3.55
C ASP A 95 18.41 -14.49 -2.29
N PRO A 96 18.68 -15.64 -1.63
CA PRO A 96 17.87 -16.10 -0.49
C PRO A 96 17.86 -15.15 0.72
N VAL A 97 18.94 -14.39 0.95
CA VAL A 97 19.04 -13.45 2.08
C VAL A 97 18.18 -12.22 1.77
N GLY A 98 18.37 -11.63 0.61
CA GLY A 98 17.60 -10.47 0.18
C GLY A 98 16.09 -10.77 0.08
N GLU A 99 15.71 -11.96 -0.40
CA GLU A 99 14.30 -12.38 -0.40
C GLU A 99 13.75 -12.48 1.03
N ALA A 100 14.48 -13.13 1.95
CA ALA A 100 14.04 -13.28 3.33
C ALA A 100 13.91 -11.94 4.05
N GLU A 101 14.85 -11.02 3.87
CA GLU A 101 14.78 -9.66 4.43
C GLU A 101 13.63 -8.86 3.84
N THR A 102 13.38 -8.96 2.53
CA THR A 102 12.26 -8.30 1.87
C THR A 102 10.93 -8.81 2.42
N LEU A 103 10.76 -10.12 2.58
CA LEU A 103 9.58 -10.71 3.21
C LEU A 103 9.41 -10.20 4.64
N GLN A 104 10.48 -10.23 5.43
CA GLN A 104 10.48 -9.77 6.83
C GLN A 104 9.99 -8.32 6.94
N TRP A 105 10.56 -7.40 6.17
CA TRP A 105 10.20 -5.98 6.23
C TRP A 105 8.82 -5.69 5.64
N THR A 106 8.40 -6.42 4.62
CA THR A 106 7.04 -6.34 4.06
C THR A 106 6.00 -6.74 5.11
N ILE A 107 6.24 -7.83 5.81
CA ILE A 107 5.34 -8.28 6.91
C ILE A 107 5.43 -7.31 8.10
N ALA A 108 6.61 -6.81 8.44
CA ALA A 108 6.77 -5.85 9.54
C ALA A 108 6.03 -4.53 9.28
N ALA A 109 6.01 -4.03 8.03
CA ALA A 109 5.23 -2.85 7.67
C ALA A 109 3.74 -3.02 8.01
N LEU A 110 3.16 -4.19 7.72
CA LEU A 110 1.76 -4.51 8.01
C LEU A 110 1.54 -4.80 9.50
N ASN A 111 2.32 -5.73 10.06
CA ASN A 111 2.03 -6.31 11.37
C ASN A 111 2.71 -5.58 12.55
N SER A 112 3.71 -4.74 12.29
CA SER A 112 4.40 -4.00 13.35
C SER A 112 4.12 -2.51 13.32
N VAL A 113 3.74 -1.95 12.17
CA VAL A 113 3.48 -0.51 12.02
C VAL A 113 2.02 -0.25 11.65
N GLU A 114 1.52 -0.77 10.52
CA GLU A 114 0.15 -0.50 10.07
C GLU A 114 -0.91 -1.03 11.02
N MET A 115 -0.66 -2.19 11.65
CA MET A 115 -1.57 -2.78 12.65
C MET A 115 -1.85 -1.81 13.83
N VAL A 116 -0.93 -0.91 14.13
CA VAL A 116 -1.11 0.10 15.20
C VAL A 116 -1.56 1.42 14.61
N SER A 117 -0.96 1.86 13.50
CA SER A 117 -1.20 3.19 12.93
C SER A 117 -2.62 3.36 12.38
N VAL A 118 -3.22 2.32 11.81
CA VAL A 118 -4.59 2.40 11.26
C VAL A 118 -5.64 2.47 12.37
N PRO A 119 -5.67 1.60 13.39
CA PRO A 119 -6.58 1.75 14.52
C PRO A 119 -6.37 3.07 15.30
N TRP A 120 -5.11 3.49 15.49
CA TRP A 120 -4.79 4.77 16.10
C TRP A 120 -5.38 5.94 15.29
N TRP A 121 -5.15 5.96 13.98
CA TRP A 121 -5.71 6.95 13.08
C TRP A 121 -7.23 7.00 13.13
N PHE A 122 -7.88 5.83 13.16
CA PHE A 122 -9.35 5.74 13.25
C PHE A 122 -9.88 6.37 14.53
N LEU A 123 -9.25 6.12 15.69
CA LEU A 123 -9.61 6.74 16.95
C LEU A 123 -9.43 8.26 16.92
N GLU A 124 -8.36 8.75 16.29
CA GLU A 124 -8.11 10.18 16.12
C GLU A 124 -9.19 10.89 15.30
N ILE A 125 -9.62 10.30 14.17
CA ILE A 125 -10.63 10.94 13.30
C ILE A 125 -12.05 10.81 13.82
N THR A 126 -12.33 9.82 14.66
CA THR A 126 -13.66 9.64 15.30
C THR A 126 -13.83 10.44 16.57
N GLY A 127 -12.80 11.18 16.98
CA GLY A 127 -12.86 12.06 18.15
C GLY A 127 -12.91 11.31 19.49
N ALA A 128 -12.25 10.16 19.57
CA ALA A 128 -12.07 9.47 20.84
C ALA A 128 -11.41 10.39 21.89
N LYS A 129 -11.93 10.42 23.12
CA LYS A 129 -11.42 11.28 24.19
C LYS A 129 -9.98 10.93 24.60
N GLU A 130 -9.64 9.66 24.50
CA GLU A 130 -8.32 9.12 24.78
C GLU A 130 -8.00 8.09 23.70
N ASN A 131 -6.75 8.07 23.26
CA ASN A 131 -6.26 7.10 22.31
C ASN A 131 -5.17 6.23 22.95
N GLY A 132 -5.57 5.10 23.50
CA GLY A 132 -4.69 4.17 24.20
C GLY A 132 -3.61 3.52 23.32
N LEU A 133 -3.62 3.78 22.00
CA LEU A 133 -2.59 3.28 21.07
C LEU A 133 -1.46 4.29 20.85
N THR A 134 -1.56 5.50 21.41
CA THR A 134 -0.61 6.59 21.16
C THR A 134 0.83 6.21 21.54
N ASP A 135 1.05 5.70 22.76
CA ASP A 135 2.39 5.32 23.20
C ASP A 135 2.95 4.13 22.39
N TRP A 136 2.07 3.23 21.96
CA TRP A 136 2.48 2.11 21.14
C TRP A 136 2.88 2.58 19.73
N LEU A 137 2.11 3.47 19.12
CA LEU A 137 2.46 4.08 17.83
C LEU A 137 3.77 4.86 17.94
N GLU A 138 3.92 5.69 18.99
CA GLU A 138 5.15 6.44 19.25
C GLU A 138 6.37 5.53 19.29
N SER A 139 6.29 4.42 20.03
CA SER A 139 7.36 3.43 20.11
C SER A 139 7.70 2.84 18.74
N ARG A 140 6.70 2.48 17.91
CA ARG A 140 6.92 1.91 16.60
C ARG A 140 7.59 2.90 15.66
N LEU A 141 7.10 4.13 15.62
CA LEU A 141 7.65 5.17 14.75
C LEU A 141 9.06 5.59 15.18
N SER A 142 9.35 5.62 16.49
CA SER A 142 10.70 5.93 16.99
C SER A 142 11.72 4.84 16.62
N HIS A 143 11.31 3.57 16.65
CA HIS A 143 12.19 2.49 16.17
C HIS A 143 12.46 2.59 14.65
N ILE A 144 11.44 2.89 13.84
CA ILE A 144 11.63 3.10 12.41
C ILE A 144 12.50 4.32 12.14
N GLU A 145 12.31 5.43 12.86
CA GLU A 145 13.17 6.62 12.76
C GLU A 145 14.64 6.28 13.01
N GLY A 146 14.93 5.53 14.08
CA GLY A 146 16.29 5.08 14.37
C GLY A 146 16.89 4.24 13.25
N ILE A 147 16.14 3.32 12.69
CA ILE A 147 16.56 2.48 11.56
C ILE A 147 16.87 3.31 10.31
N LEU A 148 15.95 4.22 9.95
CA LEU A 148 16.06 5.06 8.76
C LEU A 148 17.11 6.17 8.89
N SER A 149 17.55 6.50 10.11
CA SER A 149 18.68 7.42 10.34
C SER A 149 20.04 6.79 10.01
N GLU A 150 20.10 5.45 9.98
CA GLU A 150 21.35 4.71 9.74
C GLU A 150 21.45 4.10 8.33
N ARG A 151 20.32 4.03 7.58
CA ARG A 151 20.27 3.42 6.26
C ARG A 151 19.30 4.12 5.32
N GLU A 152 19.60 4.05 4.04
CA GLU A 152 18.79 4.63 2.98
C GLU A 152 17.54 3.77 2.66
N TRP A 153 17.69 2.44 2.68
CA TRP A 153 16.69 1.44 2.33
C TRP A 153 16.55 0.39 3.43
N LEU A 154 15.40 -0.26 3.49
CA LEU A 154 15.13 -1.30 4.52
C LEU A 154 15.88 -2.60 4.25
N VAL A 155 16.08 -2.92 2.97
CA VAL A 155 16.71 -4.18 2.56
C VAL A 155 17.92 -3.88 1.68
N SER A 156 19.09 -4.34 2.10
CA SER A 156 20.34 -4.12 1.36
C SER A 156 20.52 -2.61 1.05
N ASP A 157 21.28 -2.28 0.03
CA ASP A 157 21.51 -0.88 -0.37
C ASP A 157 20.63 -0.49 -1.58
N ARG A 158 19.38 -0.94 -1.61
CA ARG A 158 18.49 -0.72 -2.75
C ARG A 158 17.01 -0.69 -2.37
N PHE A 159 16.23 0.03 -3.17
CA PHE A 159 14.77 0.02 -3.09
C PHE A 159 14.21 -1.38 -3.37
N THR A 160 13.23 -1.81 -2.54
CA THR A 160 12.48 -3.06 -2.71
C THR A 160 10.98 -2.82 -2.46
N VAL A 161 10.17 -3.86 -2.64
CA VAL A 161 8.74 -3.81 -2.30
C VAL A 161 8.50 -3.54 -0.81
N ALA A 162 9.45 -3.85 0.06
CA ALA A 162 9.38 -3.51 1.47
C ALA A 162 9.39 -2.00 1.71
N ASP A 163 10.21 -1.26 0.96
CA ASP A 163 10.27 0.20 1.02
C ASP A 163 8.99 0.83 0.47
N LEU A 164 8.46 0.30 -0.64
CA LEU A 164 7.18 0.71 -1.18
C LEU A 164 6.08 0.64 -0.11
N LEU A 165 5.96 -0.50 0.54
CA LEU A 165 4.90 -0.73 1.52
C LEU A 165 5.11 0.09 2.81
N MET A 166 6.34 0.15 3.34
CA MET A 166 6.62 0.92 4.54
C MET A 166 6.37 2.41 4.30
N ALA A 167 6.82 2.96 3.18
CA ALA A 167 6.55 4.37 2.85
C ALA A 167 5.06 4.65 2.69
N ASP A 168 4.29 3.72 2.10
CA ASP A 168 2.83 3.87 1.99
C ASP A 168 2.15 3.91 3.37
N VAL A 169 2.59 3.08 4.30
CA VAL A 169 2.09 3.08 5.69
C VAL A 169 2.45 4.39 6.42
N LEU A 170 3.70 4.85 6.28
CA LEU A 170 4.19 6.03 6.98
C LEU A 170 3.66 7.35 6.42
N ARG A 171 3.34 7.44 5.11
CA ARG A 171 2.89 8.69 4.45
C ARG A 171 1.47 9.09 4.83
N VAL A 172 0.69 8.27 5.52
CA VAL A 172 -0.66 8.64 5.99
C VAL A 172 -0.58 9.92 6.81
N LYS A 173 -1.25 10.98 6.35
CA LYS A 173 -1.05 12.37 6.81
C LYS A 173 -0.95 12.53 8.33
N LYS A 174 -1.87 11.93 9.09
CA LYS A 174 -1.84 12.01 10.56
C LYS A 174 -0.67 11.25 11.18
N VAL A 175 -0.28 10.11 10.61
CA VAL A 175 0.88 9.32 11.05
C VAL A 175 2.17 10.09 10.74
N ARG A 176 2.28 10.61 9.51
CA ARG A 176 3.43 11.40 9.05
C ARG A 176 3.66 12.65 9.89
N SER A 177 2.59 13.31 10.35
CA SER A 177 2.66 14.52 11.18
C SER A 177 2.74 14.23 12.69
N PHE A 178 2.78 12.98 13.10
CA PHE A 178 2.85 12.59 14.51
C PHE A 178 4.30 12.56 14.99
N GLY A 179 4.72 13.63 15.68
CA GLY A 179 6.09 13.85 16.15
C GLY A 179 7.06 14.33 15.06
N ASP A 180 8.25 14.71 15.48
CA ASP A 180 9.34 15.15 14.60
C ASP A 180 10.25 13.94 14.26
N ARG A 181 10.26 13.56 12.98
CA ARG A 181 10.97 12.37 12.47
C ARG A 181 11.63 12.64 11.13
N PRO A 182 12.77 13.37 11.14
CA PRO A 182 13.39 13.82 9.90
C PRO A 182 13.90 12.70 8.99
N ALA A 183 14.36 11.57 9.54
CA ALA A 183 14.81 10.44 8.71
C ALA A 183 13.62 9.75 8.02
N SER A 184 12.53 9.53 8.74
CA SER A 184 11.28 8.99 8.16
C SER A 184 10.71 9.95 7.12
N GLU A 185 10.72 11.25 7.35
CA GLU A 185 10.26 12.26 6.40
C GLU A 185 11.10 12.24 5.11
N ALA A 186 12.43 12.23 5.23
CA ALA A 186 13.33 12.13 4.08
C ALA A 186 13.14 10.82 3.31
N TYR A 187 12.90 9.72 4.02
CA TYR A 187 12.61 8.42 3.42
C TYR A 187 11.29 8.43 2.66
N ILE A 188 10.20 8.91 3.27
CA ILE A 188 8.90 9.02 2.62
C ILE A 188 9.03 9.85 1.33
N GLN A 189 9.69 11.00 1.42
CA GLN A 189 9.90 11.87 0.28
C GLN A 189 10.65 11.16 -0.85
N ARG A 190 11.81 10.55 -0.54
CA ARG A 190 12.63 9.79 -1.51
C ARG A 190 11.83 8.71 -2.21
N VAL A 191 11.02 7.95 -1.47
CA VAL A 191 10.22 6.86 -2.02
C VAL A 191 9.05 7.37 -2.85
N THR A 192 8.38 8.44 -2.40
CA THR A 192 7.21 9.01 -3.12
C THR A 192 7.60 9.96 -4.27
N ASP A 193 8.85 10.39 -4.37
CA ASP A 193 9.37 11.13 -5.53
C ASP A 193 9.64 10.22 -6.74
N ARG A 194 9.59 8.92 -6.57
CA ARG A 194 9.79 7.96 -7.68
C ARG A 194 8.69 8.12 -8.73
N PRO A 195 9.06 8.14 -10.03
CA PRO A 195 8.09 8.29 -11.12
C PRO A 195 6.96 7.25 -11.07
N ALA A 196 7.26 6.01 -10.69
CA ALA A 196 6.27 4.95 -10.56
C ALA A 196 5.20 5.25 -9.51
N PHE A 197 5.58 5.83 -8.35
CA PHE A 197 4.60 6.31 -7.38
C PHE A 197 3.73 7.42 -7.95
N GLN A 198 4.34 8.42 -8.60
CA GLN A 198 3.61 9.57 -9.16
C GLN A 198 2.58 9.12 -10.21
N ASN A 199 2.97 8.19 -11.10
CA ASN A 199 2.09 7.62 -12.11
C ASN A 199 0.93 6.84 -11.48
N ALA A 200 1.23 5.92 -10.57
CA ALA A 200 0.22 5.10 -9.88
C ALA A 200 -0.76 5.95 -9.08
N HIS A 201 -0.26 6.95 -8.35
CA HIS A 201 -1.08 7.87 -7.57
C HIS A 201 -1.98 8.73 -8.47
N ALA A 202 -1.43 9.30 -9.55
CA ALA A 202 -2.21 10.07 -10.50
C ALA A 202 -3.31 9.21 -11.17
N ALA A 203 -2.99 7.96 -11.55
CA ALA A 203 -3.96 7.03 -12.13
C ALA A 203 -5.09 6.67 -11.14
N GLN A 204 -4.78 6.44 -9.86
CA GLN A 204 -5.79 6.18 -8.85
C GLN A 204 -6.67 7.41 -8.60
N MET A 205 -6.06 8.59 -8.48
CA MET A 205 -6.82 9.84 -8.30
C MET A 205 -7.76 10.10 -9.48
N ALA A 206 -7.29 9.91 -10.72
CA ALA A 206 -8.11 10.06 -11.92
C ALA A 206 -9.30 9.08 -11.94
N HIS A 207 -9.07 7.82 -11.52
CA HIS A 207 -10.13 6.81 -11.40
C HIS A 207 -11.26 7.28 -10.47
N PHE A 208 -10.93 7.71 -9.26
CA PHE A 208 -11.94 8.14 -8.28
C PHE A 208 -12.57 9.49 -8.63
N GLN A 209 -11.82 10.43 -9.22
CA GLN A 209 -12.36 11.71 -9.71
C GLN A 209 -13.39 11.50 -10.82
N ALA A 210 -13.12 10.63 -11.79
CA ALA A 210 -14.06 10.29 -12.85
C ALA A 210 -15.35 9.66 -12.30
N ALA A 211 -15.21 8.76 -11.33
CA ALA A 211 -16.35 8.14 -10.66
C ALA A 211 -17.18 9.14 -9.85
N ASP A 212 -16.57 10.07 -9.14
CA ASP A 212 -17.24 11.10 -8.35
C ASP A 212 -18.01 12.08 -9.24
N ALA A 213 -17.45 12.47 -10.38
CA ALA A 213 -18.08 13.36 -11.35
C ALA A 213 -19.38 12.77 -11.96
N THR A 214 -19.54 11.45 -11.98
CA THR A 214 -20.75 10.78 -12.49
C THR A 214 -21.87 10.64 -11.45
N ARG A 215 -21.59 10.94 -10.17
CA ARG A 215 -22.52 10.82 -9.04
C ARG A 215 -23.14 12.15 -8.61
N ASN A 216 -22.60 13.27 -9.09
CA ASN A 216 -23.12 14.63 -8.92
C ASN A 216 -23.93 15.05 -10.15
#